data_32f4bc84b4711c2c33fd68ed7954a69e
#
_entry.id   32f4bc84b4711c2c33fd68ed7954a69e
#
_cell.length_a   1.000
_cell.length_b   1.000
_cell.length_c   1.000
_cell.angle_alpha   90.00
_cell.angle_beta   90.00
_cell.angle_gamma   90.00
#
_symmetry.space_group_name_H-M   'P 1'
#
loop_
_entity.id
_entity.type
_entity.pdbx_description
1 polymer ?
#
loop_
_entity_poly.entity_id
_entity_poly.type
_entity_poly.pdbx_seq_one_letter_code
_entity_poly.pdbx_strand_id
1 'polypeptide(L)'
;MADINKVGLLVLRDDRLLLCRKGRDTSRLILPGGRIEASESNLECLVREIREELGDVSLEAVEYLGAYADRAAFDDPSIVKTLRIVLYRGRLCGRPTPSAEIAELVWFGPDSDRRDLTPILLNRILPDLIARAILPWGAA
;
A
#
# COMPACT_ATOMS: atom_id res chain seq x y z
N MET A 1 20.80 -0.46 -0.90
CA MET A 1 19.83 -1.56 -1.07
C MET A 1 18.87 -1.60 0.12
N ALA A 2 17.57 -1.71 -0.16
CA ALA A 2 16.58 -1.71 0.92
C ALA A 2 16.58 -3.04 1.69
N ASP A 3 16.37 -2.95 3.00
CA ASP A 3 16.26 -4.14 3.87
C ASP A 3 14.99 -4.93 3.58
N ILE A 4 13.90 -4.21 3.23
CA ILE A 4 12.59 -4.80 2.96
C ILE A 4 12.16 -4.37 1.56
N ASN A 5 11.80 -5.35 0.72
CA ASN A 5 11.31 -5.09 -0.64
C ASN A 5 9.89 -5.64 -0.78
N LYS A 6 8.96 -4.74 -1.12
CA LYS A 6 7.54 -5.06 -1.25
C LYS A 6 6.98 -4.62 -2.58
N VAL A 7 5.87 -5.23 -2.95
CA VAL A 7 4.94 -4.69 -3.94
C VAL A 7 3.77 -4.06 -3.20
N GLY A 8 3.19 -3.03 -3.78
CA GLY A 8 2.02 -2.37 -3.24
C GLY A 8 0.99 -2.10 -4.32
N LEU A 9 -0.27 -2.03 -3.93
CA LEU A 9 -1.38 -1.77 -4.82
C LEU A 9 -2.10 -0.48 -4.45
N LEU A 10 -2.25 0.39 -5.44
CA LEU A 10 -3.13 1.56 -5.35
C LEU A 10 -4.48 1.20 -5.93
N VAL A 11 -5.51 1.20 -5.09
CA VAL A 11 -6.90 1.05 -5.51
C VAL A 11 -7.63 2.34 -5.18
N LEU A 12 -8.19 2.97 -6.20
CA LEU A 12 -9.00 4.16 -6.02
C LEU A 12 -10.47 3.83 -6.20
N ARG A 13 -11.28 4.36 -5.29
CA ARG A 13 -12.73 4.33 -5.41
C ARG A 13 -13.25 5.71 -5.01
N ASP A 14 -13.89 6.37 -5.96
CA ASP A 14 -14.18 7.79 -5.88
C ASP A 14 -12.86 8.56 -5.74
N ASP A 15 -12.63 9.36 -4.76
CA ASP A 15 -11.35 10.03 -4.53
C ASP A 15 -10.58 9.44 -3.34
N ARG A 16 -10.89 8.19 -2.96
CA ARG A 16 -10.30 7.53 -1.81
C ARG A 16 -9.43 6.36 -2.22
N LEU A 17 -8.37 6.14 -1.48
CA LEU A 17 -7.50 4.99 -1.70
C LEU A 17 -7.66 3.96 -0.59
N LEU A 18 -7.55 2.69 -0.96
CA LEU A 18 -7.64 1.59 -0.02
C LEU A 18 -6.34 1.42 0.73
N LEU A 19 -6.40 1.53 2.05
CA LEU A 19 -5.28 1.26 2.95
C LEU A 19 -5.67 0.18 3.94
N CYS A 20 -4.66 -0.42 4.56
CA CYS A 20 -4.82 -1.51 5.50
C CYS A 20 -4.19 -1.15 6.83
N ARG A 21 -4.78 -1.69 7.92
CA ARG A 21 -4.17 -1.67 9.24
C ARG A 21 -3.84 -3.11 9.63
N LYS A 22 -2.57 -3.36 9.93
CA LYS A 22 -2.13 -4.66 10.44
C LYS A 22 -2.46 -4.78 11.93
N GLY A 23 -2.49 -6.03 12.41
CA GLY A 23 -2.61 -6.30 13.84
C GLY A 23 -1.29 -6.30 14.58
N ARG A 24 -0.17 -6.06 13.88
CA ARG A 24 1.19 -6.11 14.48
C ARG A 24 2.16 -5.24 13.69
N ASP A 25 3.37 -5.06 14.21
CA ASP A 25 4.52 -4.35 13.66
C ASP A 25 4.33 -2.85 13.62
N THR A 26 3.27 -2.36 13.01
CA THR A 26 2.97 -0.94 12.96
C THR A 26 1.47 -0.71 13.19
N SER A 27 1.17 0.37 13.93
CA SER A 27 -0.20 0.86 14.09
C SER A 27 -0.64 1.79 12.96
N ARG A 28 0.29 2.16 12.08
CA ARG A 28 0.01 3.08 10.96
C ARG A 28 -0.58 2.34 9.76
N LEU A 29 -1.25 3.10 8.90
CA LEU A 29 -1.85 2.59 7.68
C LEU A 29 -0.79 2.30 6.61
N ILE A 30 -0.97 1.18 5.92
CA ILE A 30 -0.09 0.70 4.85
C ILE A 30 -0.92 0.42 3.59
N LEU A 31 -0.22 0.32 2.45
CA LEU A 31 -0.85 -0.15 1.21
C LEU A 31 -1.09 -1.67 1.26
N PRO A 32 -2.14 -2.16 0.59
CA PRO A 32 -2.26 -3.59 0.34
C PRO A 32 -1.04 -4.06 -0.47
N GLY A 33 -0.53 -5.24 -0.15
CA GLY A 33 0.65 -5.80 -0.79
C GLY A 33 1.50 -6.55 0.19
N GLY A 34 2.73 -6.85 -0.17
CA GLY A 34 3.61 -7.59 0.72
C GLY A 34 4.99 -7.85 0.16
N ARG A 35 5.75 -8.65 0.88
CA ARG A 35 7.15 -8.95 0.53
C ARG A 35 7.25 -9.85 -0.68
N ILE A 36 8.17 -9.52 -1.58
CA ILE A 36 8.48 -10.30 -2.76
C ILE A 36 9.28 -11.53 -2.33
N GLU A 37 8.78 -12.70 -2.67
CA GLU A 37 9.48 -13.97 -2.42
C GLU A 37 10.43 -14.32 -3.57
N ALA A 38 11.45 -15.13 -3.27
CA ALA A 38 12.59 -15.34 -4.16
C ALA A 38 12.26 -15.83 -5.57
N SER A 39 11.21 -16.62 -5.74
CA SER A 39 10.86 -17.19 -7.04
C SER A 39 9.67 -16.52 -7.72
N GLU A 40 9.19 -15.41 -7.16
CA GLU A 40 8.02 -14.69 -7.72
C GLU A 40 8.46 -13.48 -8.53
N SER A 41 7.70 -13.21 -9.60
CA SER A 41 7.70 -11.89 -10.22
C SER A 41 6.94 -10.90 -9.32
N ASN A 42 7.10 -9.61 -9.58
CA ASN A 42 6.36 -8.59 -8.85
C ASN A 42 4.84 -8.76 -8.99
N LEU A 43 4.37 -9.09 -10.20
CA LEU A 43 2.93 -9.29 -10.43
C LEU A 43 2.40 -10.55 -9.77
N GLU A 44 3.17 -11.63 -9.77
CA GLU A 44 2.80 -12.86 -9.05
C GLU A 44 2.69 -12.59 -7.55
N CYS A 45 3.64 -11.87 -7.00
CA CYS A 45 3.62 -11.44 -5.60
C CYS A 45 2.38 -10.60 -5.30
N LEU A 46 2.09 -9.64 -6.15
CA LEU A 46 0.95 -8.74 -5.95
C LEU A 46 -0.38 -9.52 -5.92
N VAL A 47 -0.58 -10.41 -6.89
CA VAL A 47 -1.81 -11.22 -6.96
C VAL A 47 -1.95 -12.10 -5.71
N ARG A 48 -0.86 -12.74 -5.30
CA ARG A 48 -0.87 -13.60 -4.11
C ARG A 48 -1.20 -12.81 -2.84
N GLU A 49 -0.49 -11.72 -2.62
CA GLU A 49 -0.68 -10.89 -1.41
C GLU A 49 -2.08 -10.27 -1.34
N ILE A 50 -2.61 -9.81 -2.48
CA ILE A 50 -3.96 -9.23 -2.51
C ILE A 50 -5.02 -10.27 -2.12
N ARG A 51 -4.90 -11.51 -2.59
CA ARG A 51 -5.81 -12.58 -2.19
C ARG A 51 -5.69 -12.92 -0.71
N GLU A 52 -4.48 -12.95 -0.20
CA GLU A 52 -4.25 -13.22 1.23
C GLU A 52 -4.84 -12.13 2.12
N GLU A 53 -4.64 -10.86 1.74
CA GLU A 53 -5.02 -9.73 2.58
C GLU A 53 -6.46 -9.26 2.41
N LEU A 54 -7.00 -9.35 1.21
CA LEU A 54 -8.30 -8.77 0.87
C LEU A 54 -9.40 -9.80 0.59
N GLY A 55 -9.07 -11.09 0.67
CA GLY A 55 -10.04 -12.16 0.51
C GLY A 55 -10.35 -12.49 -0.95
N ASP A 56 -11.59 -12.87 -1.22
CA ASP A 56 -12.02 -13.34 -2.53
C ASP A 56 -12.27 -12.18 -3.49
N VAL A 57 -11.18 -11.63 -4.00
CA VAL A 57 -11.19 -10.55 -4.99
C VAL A 57 -10.26 -10.90 -6.15
N SER A 58 -10.55 -10.38 -7.33
CA SER A 58 -9.66 -10.46 -8.47
C SER A 58 -9.13 -9.08 -8.84
N LEU A 59 -7.97 -9.06 -9.46
CA LEU A 59 -7.26 -7.82 -9.80
C LEU A 59 -7.26 -7.65 -11.32
N GLU A 60 -7.68 -6.47 -11.80
CA GLU A 60 -7.76 -6.14 -13.21
C GLU A 60 -7.06 -4.82 -13.51
N ALA A 61 -6.72 -4.62 -14.78
CA ALA A 61 -6.17 -3.38 -15.31
C ALA A 61 -4.95 -2.90 -14.54
N VAL A 62 -4.02 -3.80 -14.26
CA VAL A 62 -2.82 -3.53 -13.47
C VAL A 62 -1.83 -2.70 -14.28
N GLU A 63 -1.35 -1.60 -13.70
CA GLU A 63 -0.41 -0.69 -14.34
C GLU A 63 0.68 -0.30 -13.34
N TYR A 64 1.94 -0.36 -13.77
CA TYR A 64 3.07 0.09 -12.97
C TYR A 64 3.03 1.61 -12.77
N LEU A 65 3.23 2.07 -11.55
CA LEU A 65 3.26 3.50 -11.21
C LEU A 65 4.66 4.02 -10.89
N GLY A 66 5.46 3.24 -10.18
CA GLY A 66 6.78 3.70 -9.75
C GLY A 66 7.35 2.87 -8.63
N ALA A 67 8.56 3.22 -8.22
CA ALA A 67 9.21 2.62 -7.07
C ALA A 67 9.61 3.72 -6.09
N TYR A 68 9.39 3.45 -4.81
CA TYR A 68 9.58 4.43 -3.75
C TYR A 68 10.37 3.79 -2.60
N ALA A 69 11.14 4.59 -1.89
CA ALA A 69 11.90 4.12 -0.74
C ALA A 69 11.84 5.14 0.39
N ASP A 70 11.76 4.61 1.60
CA ASP A 70 11.83 5.39 2.83
C ASP A 70 12.13 4.42 3.98
N ARG A 71 12.20 4.93 5.20
CA ARG A 71 12.29 4.07 6.35
C ARG A 71 10.98 3.30 6.56
N ALA A 72 11.09 2.06 7.01
CA ALA A 72 9.94 1.26 7.40
C ALA A 72 9.38 1.78 8.73
N ALA A 73 8.06 1.71 8.87
CA ALA A 73 7.39 2.12 10.11
C ALA A 73 7.17 0.92 11.01
N PHE A 74 7.91 0.86 12.10
CA PHE A 74 7.69 -0.10 13.17
C PHE A 74 7.34 0.67 14.44
N ASP A 75 6.37 0.17 15.21
CA ASP A 75 6.03 0.77 16.50
C ASP A 75 7.18 0.61 17.50
N ASP A 76 7.96 -0.48 17.37
CA ASP A 76 9.17 -0.68 18.14
C ASP A 76 10.29 0.23 17.62
N PRO A 77 10.72 1.26 18.38
CA PRO A 77 11.72 2.21 17.91
C PRO A 77 13.12 1.62 17.77
N SER A 78 13.36 0.41 18.32
CA SER A 78 14.66 -0.27 18.17
C SER A 78 14.82 -0.88 16.78
N ILE A 79 13.73 -1.06 16.03
CA ILE A 79 13.78 -1.61 14.67
C ILE A 79 13.97 -0.46 13.69
N VAL A 80 15.15 -0.44 13.05
CA VAL A 80 15.50 0.57 12.03
C VAL A 80 15.82 -0.15 10.74
N LYS A 81 14.89 -0.08 9.78
CA LYS A 81 15.03 -0.73 8.48
C LYS A 81 14.54 0.17 7.37
N THR A 82 15.13 0.01 6.20
CA THR A 82 14.71 0.69 4.98
C THR A 82 13.69 -0.17 4.24
N LEU A 83 12.75 0.49 3.56
CA LEU A 83 11.67 -0.13 2.82
C LEU A 83 11.67 0.40 1.39
N ARG A 84 11.54 -0.50 0.43
CA ARG A 84 11.28 -0.15 -0.97
C ARG A 84 9.97 -0.78 -1.40
N ILE A 85 9.11 0.01 -2.02
CA ILE A 85 7.83 -0.46 -2.58
C ILE A 85 7.83 -0.22 -4.08
N VAL A 86 7.56 -1.28 -4.83
CA VAL A 86 7.20 -1.20 -6.25
C VAL A 86 5.68 -1.09 -6.31
N LEU A 87 5.18 0.04 -6.80
CA LEU A 87 3.77 0.38 -6.74
C LEU A 87 3.10 0.16 -8.09
N TYR A 88 1.97 -0.53 -8.04
CA TYR A 88 1.06 -0.72 -9.15
C TYR A 88 -0.29 -0.13 -8.80
N ARG A 89 -1.06 0.30 -9.80
CA ARG A 89 -2.48 0.55 -9.62
C ARG A 89 -3.29 -0.54 -10.29
N GLY A 90 -4.49 -0.76 -9.79
CA GLY A 90 -5.38 -1.74 -10.38
C GLY A 90 -6.79 -1.57 -9.86
N ARG A 91 -7.70 -2.31 -10.47
CA ARG A 91 -9.10 -2.36 -10.07
C ARG A 91 -9.38 -3.70 -9.39
N LEU A 92 -10.04 -3.66 -8.26
CA LEU A 92 -10.50 -4.87 -7.59
C LEU A 92 -11.91 -5.22 -8.06
N CYS A 93 -12.07 -6.49 -8.44
CA CYS A 93 -13.39 -7.07 -8.70
C CYS A 93 -13.77 -7.93 -7.52
N GLY A 94 -14.95 -7.69 -6.97
CA GLY A 94 -15.39 -8.30 -5.74
C GLY A 94 -15.30 -7.31 -4.57
N ARG A 95 -15.76 -7.76 -3.41
CA ARG A 95 -15.77 -6.94 -2.21
C ARG A 95 -14.56 -7.29 -1.33
N PRO A 96 -13.62 -6.37 -1.13
CA PRO A 96 -12.48 -6.64 -0.25
C PRO A 96 -12.95 -6.78 1.20
N THR A 97 -12.40 -7.79 1.89
CA THR A 97 -12.61 -8.02 3.30
C THR A 97 -11.27 -8.24 3.96
N PRO A 98 -11.05 -7.74 5.19
CA PRO A 98 -9.78 -7.95 5.86
C PRO A 98 -9.55 -9.44 6.14
N SER A 99 -8.37 -9.93 5.82
CA SER A 99 -8.00 -11.34 5.94
C SER A 99 -6.53 -11.45 6.33
N ALA A 100 -6.13 -12.65 6.76
CA ALA A 100 -4.78 -12.92 7.26
C ALA A 100 -4.43 -11.94 8.39
N GLU A 101 -3.29 -11.25 8.29
CA GLU A 101 -2.82 -10.33 9.34
C GLU A 101 -3.45 -8.93 9.27
N ILE A 102 -4.39 -8.69 8.34
CA ILE A 102 -5.04 -7.40 8.20
C ILE A 102 -6.20 -7.28 9.18
N ALA A 103 -6.14 -6.30 10.07
CA ALA A 103 -7.15 -6.06 11.10
C ALA A 103 -8.33 -5.25 10.57
N GLU A 104 -8.07 -4.26 9.70
CA GLU A 104 -9.13 -3.46 9.10
C GLU A 104 -8.71 -2.88 7.76
N LEU A 105 -9.70 -2.52 6.94
CA LEU A 105 -9.53 -1.79 5.70
C LEU A 105 -10.05 -0.37 5.89
N VAL A 106 -9.34 0.60 5.34
CA VAL A 106 -9.69 2.02 5.46
C VAL A 106 -9.68 2.65 4.08
N TRP A 107 -10.76 3.30 3.70
CA TRP A 107 -10.82 4.14 2.51
C TRP A 107 -10.36 5.54 2.88
N PHE A 108 -9.12 5.83 2.58
CA PHE A 108 -8.43 7.05 2.98
C PHE A 108 -8.66 8.14 1.92
N GLY A 109 -9.23 9.24 2.35
CA GLY A 109 -9.56 10.37 1.48
C GLY A 109 -8.74 11.61 1.78
N PRO A 110 -8.98 12.71 1.02
CA PRO A 110 -8.23 13.95 1.21
C PRO A 110 -8.41 14.59 2.59
N ASP A 111 -9.52 14.28 3.27
CA ASP A 111 -9.82 14.80 4.62
C ASP A 111 -9.33 13.91 5.75
N SER A 112 -8.80 12.74 5.43
CA SER A 112 -8.35 11.79 6.43
C SER A 112 -7.05 12.27 7.10
N ASP A 113 -6.82 11.81 8.33
CA ASP A 113 -5.68 12.25 9.13
C ASP A 113 -4.38 11.62 8.63
N ARG A 114 -3.52 12.44 8.03
CA ARG A 114 -2.24 11.98 7.45
C ARG A 114 -1.23 11.52 8.51
N ARG A 115 -1.47 11.80 9.79
CA ARG A 115 -0.63 11.29 10.88
C ARG A 115 -0.73 9.77 11.05
N ASP A 116 -1.81 9.17 10.51
CA ASP A 116 -1.96 7.71 10.50
C ASP A 116 -1.13 7.02 9.43
N LEU A 117 -0.50 7.75 8.53
CA LEU A 117 0.23 7.18 7.40
C LEU A 117 1.66 6.79 7.78
N THR A 118 2.15 5.72 7.17
CA THR A 118 3.56 5.35 7.22
C THR A 118 4.41 6.41 6.52
N PRO A 119 5.71 6.54 6.87
CA PRO A 119 6.58 7.54 6.26
C PRO A 119 6.64 7.46 4.74
N ILE A 120 6.71 6.26 4.16
CA ILE A 120 6.79 6.10 2.71
C ILE A 120 5.53 6.62 2.00
N LEU A 121 4.35 6.40 2.58
CA LEU A 121 3.11 6.97 2.06
C LEU A 121 3.10 8.49 2.16
N LEU A 122 3.40 8.99 3.35
CA LEU A 122 3.31 10.42 3.64
C LEU A 122 4.34 11.25 2.86
N ASN A 123 5.58 10.76 2.81
CA ASN A 123 6.72 11.54 2.31
C ASN A 123 7.05 11.29 0.84
N ARG A 124 6.68 10.14 0.30
CA ARG A 124 7.10 9.73 -1.04
C ARG A 124 5.93 9.47 -1.97
N ILE A 125 5.03 8.55 -1.60
CA ILE A 125 4.00 8.07 -2.51
C ILE A 125 2.91 9.12 -2.74
N LEU A 126 2.29 9.63 -1.70
CA LEU A 126 1.21 10.60 -1.85
C LEU A 126 1.66 11.87 -2.58
N PRO A 127 2.80 12.50 -2.23
CA PRO A 127 3.24 13.70 -2.95
C PRO A 127 3.44 13.46 -4.44
N ASP A 128 4.02 12.34 -4.82
CA ASP A 128 4.24 12.00 -6.24
C ASP A 128 2.92 11.76 -6.97
N LEU A 129 2.01 10.98 -6.39
CA LEU A 129 0.73 10.69 -7.02
C LEU A 129 -0.16 11.92 -7.17
N ILE A 130 -0.10 12.85 -6.21
CA ILE A 130 -0.80 14.12 -6.28
C ILE A 130 -0.19 14.98 -7.38
N ALA A 131 1.13 15.10 -7.43
CA ALA A 131 1.83 15.88 -8.45
C ALA A 131 1.56 15.36 -9.86
N ARG A 132 1.41 14.06 -10.02
CA ARG A 132 1.11 13.41 -11.30
C ARG A 132 -0.39 13.39 -11.63
N ALA A 133 -1.22 13.97 -10.77
CA ALA A 133 -2.68 13.97 -10.90
C ALA A 133 -3.31 12.58 -10.96
N ILE A 134 -2.64 11.58 -10.41
CA ILE A 134 -3.18 10.23 -10.24
C ILE A 134 -4.16 10.21 -9.07
N LEU A 135 -3.80 10.88 -7.97
CA LEU A 135 -4.74 11.18 -6.90
C LEU A 135 -5.34 12.55 -7.15
N PRO A 136 -6.69 12.66 -7.21
CA PRO A 136 -7.36 13.93 -7.46
C PRO A 136 -7.45 14.80 -6.20
N TRP A 137 -6.43 14.78 -5.39
CA TRP A 137 -6.33 15.59 -4.17
C TRP A 137 -5.51 16.83 -4.47
N GLY A 138 -6.07 17.74 -5.21
CA GLY A 138 -5.36 18.94 -5.59
C GLY A 138 -4.87 19.71 -4.38
N ALA A 139 -3.78 20.46 -4.58
CA ALA A 139 -3.39 21.47 -3.62
C ALA A 139 -4.49 22.52 -3.58
N ALA A 140 -5.10 22.67 -2.45
CA ALA A 140 -6.11 23.68 -2.27
C ALA A 140 -5.49 25.07 -2.42
#